data_233f556b33434ec1178dcf69850f0e6f
#
_entry.id   233f556b33434ec1178dcf69850f0e6f
#
_cell.length_a   1.000
_cell.length_b   1.000
_cell.length_c   1.000
_cell.angle_alpha   90.00
_cell.angle_beta   90.00
_cell.angle_gamma   90.00
#
_symmetry.space_group_name_H-M   'P 1'
#
loop_
_entity.id
_entity.type
_entity.pdbx_description
1 polymer ?
#
loop_
_entity_poly.entity_id
_entity_poly.type
_entity_poly.pdbx_seq_one_letter_code
_entity_poly.pdbx_strand_id
1 'polypeptide(L)' 'MRAEVFLKNGKKITVDKVVKIDSHNGDVILEFERDTSGGEFTTCDMPTIGVEESKIDMIKLVGFE' A
#
# COMPACT_ATOMS: atom_id res chain seq x y z
N MET A 1 5.04 -8.03 -3.43
CA MET A 1 5.60 -6.72 -3.79
C MET A 1 5.50 -5.77 -2.61
N ARG A 2 6.51 -5.00 -2.38
CA ARG A 2 6.51 -4.02 -1.31
C ARG A 2 6.52 -2.63 -1.91
N ALA A 3 5.75 -1.74 -1.37
CA ALA A 3 5.72 -0.36 -1.83
C ALA A 3 6.31 0.56 -0.77
N GLU A 4 7.19 1.44 -1.19
CA GLU A 4 7.74 2.47 -0.31
C GLU A 4 7.25 3.81 -0.84
N VAL A 5 6.42 4.47 -0.06
CA VAL A 5 5.84 5.75 -0.45
C VAL A 5 6.61 6.85 0.27
N PHE A 6 7.31 7.67 -0.51
CA PHE A 6 8.10 8.76 0.04
C PHE A 6 7.26 10.01 0.00
N LEU A 7 7.07 10.62 1.13
CA LEU A 7 6.24 11.81 1.24
C LEU A 7 7.07 13.07 1.17
N LYS A 8 6.46 14.15 0.74
CA LYS A 8 7.15 15.42 0.58
C LYS A 8 7.66 15.98 1.90
N ASN A 9 7.11 15.53 3.00
CA ASN A 9 7.58 16.00 4.31
C ASN A 9 8.79 15.20 4.82
N GLY A 10 9.35 14.32 4.01
CA GLY A 10 10.51 13.53 4.41
C GLY A 10 10.20 12.20 5.07
N LYS A 11 8.92 11.91 5.28
CA LYS A 11 8.56 10.64 5.89
C LYS A 11 8.37 9.58 4.83
N LYS A 12 8.41 8.33 5.25
CA LYS A 12 8.25 7.21 4.35
C LYS A 12 7.26 6.21 4.95
N ILE A 13 6.36 5.71 4.11
CA ILE A 13 5.43 4.67 4.49
C ILE A 13 5.81 3.42 3.73
N THR A 14 5.98 2.30 4.43
CA THR A 14 6.31 1.04 3.80
C THR A 14 5.13 0.08 3.95
N VAL A 15 4.70 -0.50 2.85
CA VAL A 15 3.58 -1.44 2.85
C VAL A 15 4.05 -2.73 2.19
N ASP A 16 3.99 -3.84 2.92
CA ASP A 16 4.38 -5.13 2.39
C ASP A 16 3.20 -5.85 1.77
N LYS A 17 3.48 -6.77 0.89
CA LYS A 17 2.48 -7.64 0.28
C LYS A 17 1.41 -6.88 -0.49
N VAL A 18 1.83 -5.85 -1.16
CA VAL A 18 0.92 -5.04 -1.96
C VAL A 18 0.49 -5.84 -3.17
N VAL A 19 -0.80 -5.90 -3.45
CA VAL A 19 -1.35 -6.61 -4.59
C VAL A 19 -1.90 -5.67 -5.65
N LYS A 20 -2.20 -4.44 -5.29
CA LYS A 20 -2.76 -3.52 -6.26
C LYS A 20 -2.51 -2.08 -5.83
N ILE A 21 -2.22 -1.22 -6.77
CA ILE A 21 -2.09 0.21 -6.53
C ILE A 21 -3.04 0.91 -7.48
N ASP A 22 -3.86 1.78 -6.95
CA ASP A 22 -4.86 2.47 -7.74
C ASP A 22 -4.88 3.94 -7.36
N SER A 23 -5.54 4.74 -8.15
CA SER A 23 -5.66 6.17 -7.89
C SER A 23 -7.13 6.54 -8.03
N HIS A 24 -7.66 7.21 -7.06
CA HIS A 24 -9.07 7.54 -7.07
C HIS A 24 -9.30 8.86 -6.34
N ASN A 25 -9.89 9.81 -7.00
CA ASN A 25 -10.24 11.11 -6.41
C ASN A 25 -9.07 11.81 -5.74
N GLY A 26 -7.91 11.74 -6.35
CA GLY A 26 -6.73 12.42 -5.79
C GLY A 26 -6.01 11.67 -4.70
N ASP A 27 -6.43 10.44 -4.43
CA ASP A 27 -5.74 9.59 -3.46
C ASP A 27 -5.13 8.40 -4.16
N VAL A 28 -3.96 8.00 -3.70
CA VAL A 28 -3.34 6.75 -4.13
C VAL A 28 -3.72 5.69 -3.12
N ILE A 29 -4.33 4.62 -3.60
CA ILE A 29 -4.83 3.57 -2.73
C ILE A 29 -4.01 2.31 -2.96
N LEU A 30 -3.43 1.80 -1.89
CA LEU A 30 -2.64 0.58 -1.92
C LEU A 30 -3.43 -0.54 -1.26
N GLU A 31 -3.65 -1.60 -2.01
CA GLU A 31 -4.36 -2.76 -1.51
C GLU A 31 -3.33 -3.83 -1.22
N PHE A 32 -3.38 -4.42 -0.06
CA PHE A 32 -2.35 -5.38 0.34
C PHE A 32 -2.98 -6.57 1.07
N GLU A 33 -2.22 -7.65 1.17
CA GLU A 33 -2.68 -8.84 1.84
C GLU A 33 -2.33 -8.78 3.30
N ARG A 34 -3.29 -9.17 4.14
CA ARG A 34 -3.02 -9.25 5.56
C ARG A 34 -2.47 -10.63 5.88
N ASP A 35 -1.48 -10.66 6.74
CA ASP A 35 -0.91 -11.91 7.17
C ASP A 35 -1.88 -12.55 8.17
N THR A 36 -2.50 -13.62 7.79
CA THR A 36 -3.45 -14.29 8.66
C THR A 36 -2.93 -15.62 9.11
N SER A 37 -1.66 -15.70 9.39
CA SER A 37 -1.09 -16.97 9.76
C SER A 37 -1.77 -17.52 11.00
N GLY A 38 -2.31 -18.68 10.91
CA GLY A 38 -2.95 -19.35 12.00
C GLY A 38 -4.31 -18.89 12.35
N GLY A 39 -4.86 -17.99 11.60
CA GLY A 39 -6.14 -17.49 11.93
C GLY A 39 -7.23 -18.03 11.12
N GLU A 40 -8.42 -17.80 11.51
CA GLU A 40 -9.51 -18.02 10.73
C GLU A 40 -9.68 -16.98 9.74
N PHE A 41 -9.98 -17.30 8.54
CA PHE A 41 -10.10 -16.46 7.49
C PHE A 41 -11.48 -16.24 7.24
N THR A 42 -11.99 -15.18 7.62
CA THR A 42 -13.31 -14.90 7.34
C THR A 42 -13.42 -14.12 6.14
N THR A 43 -13.74 -13.77 5.37
CA THR A 43 -13.94 -13.05 4.19
C THR A 43 -12.70 -12.48 3.72
N CYS A 44 -12.58 -12.29 2.53
CA CYS A 44 -11.48 -11.71 1.90
C CYS A 44 -11.39 -10.30 2.20
N ASP A 45 -10.83 -9.96 3.24
CA ASP A 45 -10.63 -8.63 3.55
C ASP A 45 -9.32 -8.22 3.01
N MET A 46 -9.31 -7.42 2.00
CA MET A 46 -8.10 -6.85 1.48
C MET A 46 -7.98 -5.47 2.03
N PRO A 47 -7.21 -5.26 3.06
CA PRO A 47 -7.06 -3.94 3.63
C PRO A 47 -6.42 -2.99 2.65
N THR A 48 -6.78 -1.73 2.76
CA THR A 48 -6.27 -0.69 1.89
C THR A 48 -5.74 0.47 2.70
N ILE A 49 -4.79 1.18 2.11
CA ILE A 49 -4.25 2.40 2.69
C ILE A 49 -4.37 3.48 1.64
N GLY A 50 -4.94 4.60 2.00
CA GLY A 50 -5.06 5.74 1.10
C GLY A 50 -4.10 6.86 1.48
N VAL A 51 -3.40 7.42 0.51
CA VAL A 51 -2.50 8.54 0.75
C VAL A 51 -2.82 9.62 -0.28
N GLU A 52 -2.93 10.86 0.15
CA GLU A 52 -3.20 11.95 -0.76
C GLU A 52 -2.06 12.10 -1.75
N GLU A 53 -2.39 12.07 -3.03
CA GLU A 53 -1.39 12.13 -4.07
C GLU A 53 -0.55 13.39 -3.98
N SER A 54 -1.15 14.50 -3.59
CA SER A 54 -0.43 15.77 -3.49
C SER A 54 0.68 15.75 -2.45
N LYS A 55 0.65 14.79 -1.53
CA LYS A 55 1.67 14.69 -0.49
C LYS A 55 2.74 13.68 -0.83
N ILE A 56 2.61 13.01 -1.95
CA ILE A 56 3.56 11.97 -2.34
C ILE A 56 4.65 12.57 -3.21
N ASP A 57 5.90 12.28 -2.86
CA ASP A 57 7.03 12.66 -3.65
C ASP A 57 7.35 11.56 -4.67
N MET A 58 7.41 10.33 -4.21
CA MET A 58 7.79 9.22 -5.06
C MET A 58 7.29 7.91 -4.46
N ILE A 59 6.96 6.95 -5.31
CA ILE A 59 6.65 5.61 -4.87
C ILE A 59 7.65 4.66 -5.49
N LYS A 60 8.26 3.83 -4.67
CA LYS A 60 9.22 2.84 -5.13
C LYS A 60 8.65 1.45 -4.89
N LEU A 61 8.67 0.61 -5.90
CA LEU A 61 8.20 -0.76 -5.80
C LEU A 61 9.38 -1.71 -5.74
N VAL A 62 9.34 -2.62 -4.79
CA VAL A 62 10.46 -3.53 -4.55
C VAL A 62 9.91 -4.94 -4.51
N GLY A 63 10.70 -5.90 -4.95
CA GLY A 63 10.28 -7.30 -4.87
C GLY A 63 9.39 -7.75 -5.98
N PHE A 64 9.60 -7.19 -7.13
CA PHE A 64 8.89 -7.61 -8.29
C PHE A 64 9.34 -8.95 -8.69
N GLU A 65 8.45 -9.77 -9.07
CA GLU A 65 8.81 -11.06 -9.62
C GLU A 65 8.35 -11.20 -11.00
#